data_8f42b0da4ccd7cc365250c64aeaa862d
#
_entry.id   8f42b0da4ccd7cc365250c64aeaa862d
#
_cell.length_a   1.000
_cell.length_b   1.000
_cell.length_c   1.000
_cell.angle_alpha   90.00
_cell.angle_beta   90.00
_cell.angle_gamma   90.00
#
_symmetry.space_group_name_H-M   'P 1'
#
loop_
_entity.id
_entity.type
_entity.pdbx_description
1 polymer ?
#
loop_
_entity_poly.entity_id
_entity_poly.type
_entity_poly.pdbx_seq_one_letter_code
_entity_poly.pdbx_strand_id
1 'polypeptide(L)'
;MDANVIVNDKQLLKVAKENIEMVLSAILEQDVRLRLGYRSEHESRLAICKKGRTTELISPSFDALSTGQAILADLFMTILRYADSIDINKSIHLTEIEGIVVVDEIDAHLHTDLQYRVLPVVMKLFPKVQFIVTAHSPLFVLGMEKEYGEDGFDVYEMPECRSISAEGYREFKKALDCLQETKTAQERHRKAIEDATQSVQLQLASSVKDELLIVTEGCTDWKHMEHAWCKLSADYPELQGKLRFWHFHPKGKGNGEPEFEMGDSQLVAMCKQFRKIKQLHKIVFIADADKPEQTKELITPENSYKMWGNNVYSFQIPNPELRSGFSSVCIEHYYSDDDLKTELVIANVGRRLFLSGEFNKRTGQTRDHQYFYENHKNLKKLGQYGIIDGDEENRVTKLIDDSDAPINYALSKNAFASAMLDQNPALDKVSVDAFRIIFDVLKRIAEEPMAT
;
A
#
# COMPACT_ATOMS: atom_id res chain seq x y z
N MET A 1 56.18 29.42 -12.62
CA MET A 1 55.35 28.40 -11.94
C MET A 1 55.38 27.13 -12.75
N ASP A 2 55.92 26.09 -12.18
CA ASP A 2 56.17 24.82 -12.88
C ASP A 2 54.85 24.13 -13.24
N ALA A 3 54.68 23.72 -14.47
CA ALA A 3 53.44 23.12 -14.96
C ALA A 3 53.06 21.84 -14.14
N ASN A 4 54.09 21.17 -13.62
CA ASN A 4 53.91 19.97 -12.74
C ASN A 4 53.27 20.31 -11.38
N VAL A 5 53.55 21.46 -10.81
CA VAL A 5 52.96 21.93 -9.54
C VAL A 5 51.45 22.19 -9.72
N ILE A 6 51.07 22.82 -10.83
CA ILE A 6 49.67 23.13 -11.14
C ILE A 6 48.87 21.84 -11.43
N VAL A 7 49.49 20.81 -12.01
CA VAL A 7 48.82 19.50 -12.26
C VAL A 7 48.59 18.74 -10.96
N ASN A 8 49.58 18.71 -10.06
CA ASN A 8 49.42 18.10 -8.73
C ASN A 8 48.34 18.79 -7.88
N ASP A 9 48.30 20.14 -7.86
CA ASP A 9 47.28 20.87 -7.10
C ASP A 9 45.84 20.57 -7.61
N LYS A 10 45.67 20.46 -8.92
CA LYS A 10 44.35 20.07 -9.50
C LYS A 10 43.93 18.67 -9.14
N GLN A 11 44.88 17.73 -9.07
CA GLN A 11 44.60 16.33 -8.72
C GLN A 11 44.25 16.18 -7.22
N LEU A 12 44.96 16.88 -6.37
CA LEU A 12 44.68 17.03 -4.92
C LEU A 12 43.26 17.54 -4.68
N LEU A 13 42.92 18.67 -5.27
CA LEU A 13 41.59 19.27 -5.12
C LEU A 13 40.47 18.35 -5.66
N LYS A 14 40.76 17.56 -6.70
CA LYS A 14 39.79 16.63 -7.24
C LYS A 14 39.50 15.50 -6.25
N VAL A 15 40.52 14.86 -5.69
CA VAL A 15 40.34 13.75 -4.71
C VAL A 15 39.66 14.26 -3.45
N ALA A 16 40.10 15.41 -2.90
CA ALA A 16 39.45 16.01 -1.73
C ALA A 16 37.97 16.30 -1.97
N LYS A 17 37.65 16.85 -3.15
CA LYS A 17 36.27 17.12 -3.53
C LYS A 17 35.45 15.82 -3.64
N GLU A 18 35.98 14.78 -4.28
CA GLU A 18 35.34 13.48 -4.44
C GLU A 18 35.04 12.84 -3.08
N ASN A 19 36.00 12.88 -2.14
CA ASN A 19 35.83 12.39 -0.77
C ASN A 19 34.69 13.10 -0.05
N ILE A 20 34.64 14.42 -0.11
CA ILE A 20 33.56 15.23 0.53
C ILE A 20 32.21 14.90 -0.12
N GLU A 21 32.15 14.81 -1.46
CA GLU A 21 30.92 14.45 -2.18
C GLU A 21 30.41 13.07 -1.81
N MET A 22 31.30 12.08 -1.60
CA MET A 22 30.94 10.73 -1.17
C MET A 22 30.35 10.74 0.24
N VAL A 23 30.99 11.41 1.20
CA VAL A 23 30.50 11.52 2.57
C VAL A 23 29.12 12.21 2.58
N LEU A 24 28.97 13.36 1.90
CA LEU A 24 27.71 14.07 1.81
C LEU A 24 26.61 13.26 1.11
N SER A 25 26.98 12.50 0.06
CA SER A 25 26.01 11.63 -0.63
C SER A 25 25.46 10.54 0.28
N ALA A 26 26.29 9.96 1.14
CA ALA A 26 25.86 8.99 2.13
C ALA A 26 24.99 9.62 3.22
N ILE A 27 25.36 10.81 3.74
CA ILE A 27 24.61 11.53 4.78
C ILE A 27 23.25 11.99 4.28
N LEU A 28 23.16 12.43 3.01
CA LEU A 28 21.93 12.95 2.41
C LEU A 28 21.12 11.88 1.68
N GLU A 29 21.58 10.62 1.68
CA GLU A 29 20.97 9.47 1.01
C GLU A 29 20.64 9.72 -0.48
N GLN A 30 21.44 10.54 -1.14
CA GLN A 30 21.30 10.87 -2.56
C GLN A 30 22.62 11.33 -3.16
N ASP A 31 22.85 11.05 -4.43
CA ASP A 31 24.06 11.48 -5.13
C ASP A 31 24.14 13.02 -5.23
N VAL A 32 25.16 13.59 -4.60
CA VAL A 32 25.35 15.05 -4.59
C VAL A 32 26.65 15.49 -5.26
N ARG A 33 26.72 16.76 -5.62
CA ARG A 33 27.92 17.46 -6.08
C ARG A 33 28.05 18.81 -5.40
N LEU A 34 29.29 19.18 -5.09
CA LEU A 34 29.64 20.54 -4.63
C LEU A 34 29.74 21.48 -5.82
N ARG A 35 29.06 22.62 -5.70
CA ARG A 35 29.12 23.74 -6.66
C ARG A 35 29.63 25.00 -5.95
N LEU A 36 30.45 25.78 -6.63
CA LEU A 36 30.72 27.14 -6.19
C LEU A 36 29.46 27.98 -6.39
N GLY A 37 28.94 28.54 -5.30
CA GLY A 37 27.79 29.43 -5.30
C GLY A 37 28.16 30.79 -5.92
N TYR A 38 27.19 31.41 -6.57
CA TYR A 38 27.32 32.83 -6.92
C TYR A 38 27.18 33.68 -5.64
N ARG A 39 27.95 34.78 -5.52
CA ARG A 39 27.81 35.74 -4.41
C ARG A 39 26.45 36.40 -4.47
N SER A 40 25.41 35.77 -3.98
CA SER A 40 24.14 36.40 -3.64
C SER A 40 24.01 36.49 -2.12
N GLU A 41 23.18 37.38 -1.63
CA GLU A 41 22.95 37.56 -0.17
C GLU A 41 22.47 36.30 0.56
N HIS A 42 22.08 35.27 -0.18
CA HIS A 42 21.48 34.03 0.35
C HIS A 42 22.27 32.75 0.03
N GLU A 43 23.37 32.82 -0.73
CA GLU A 43 24.18 31.62 -1.04
C GLU A 43 25.60 31.75 -0.47
N SER A 44 26.02 30.68 0.25
CA SER A 44 27.42 30.51 0.68
C SER A 44 28.30 30.19 -0.54
N ARG A 45 29.65 30.30 -0.34
CA ARG A 45 30.61 29.94 -1.41
C ARG A 45 30.48 28.51 -1.94
N LEU A 46 29.97 27.60 -1.13
CA LEU A 46 29.79 26.18 -1.48
C LEU A 46 28.32 25.83 -1.30
N ALA A 47 27.69 25.36 -2.37
CA ALA A 47 26.33 24.82 -2.38
C ALA A 47 26.34 23.33 -2.73
N ILE A 48 25.38 22.58 -2.19
CA ILE A 48 25.19 21.16 -2.43
C ILE A 48 24.08 21.00 -3.47
N CYS A 49 24.41 20.40 -4.62
CA CYS A 49 23.48 20.18 -5.73
C CYS A 49 23.36 18.70 -6.06
N LYS A 50 22.29 18.30 -6.73
CA LYS A 50 22.11 16.94 -7.22
C LYS A 50 23.09 16.60 -8.33
N LYS A 51 23.70 15.42 -8.27
CA LYS A 51 24.61 14.92 -9.30
C LYS A 51 23.86 14.76 -10.64
N GLY A 52 24.44 15.29 -11.72
CA GLY A 52 23.82 15.27 -13.05
C GLY A 52 22.82 16.39 -13.33
N ARG A 53 22.36 17.14 -12.32
CA ARG A 53 21.47 18.31 -12.43
C ARG A 53 21.98 19.44 -11.55
N THR A 54 23.04 20.09 -11.98
CA THR A 54 23.73 21.13 -11.19
C THR A 54 22.86 22.38 -10.90
N THR A 55 21.72 22.50 -11.54
CA THR A 55 20.71 23.54 -11.28
C THR A 55 19.74 23.16 -10.16
N GLU A 56 19.64 21.88 -9.79
CA GLU A 56 18.78 21.40 -8.70
C GLU A 56 19.55 21.51 -7.37
N LEU A 57 19.24 22.56 -6.62
CA LEU A 57 19.87 22.88 -5.34
C LEU A 57 19.25 21.99 -4.25
N ILE A 58 20.08 21.23 -3.53
CA ILE A 58 19.68 20.42 -2.38
C ILE A 58 19.83 21.24 -1.09
N SER A 59 21.00 21.89 -0.93
CA SER A 59 21.25 22.79 0.18
C SER A 59 22.09 24.01 -0.26
N PRO A 60 21.69 25.21 0.11
CA PRO A 60 22.42 26.44 -0.25
C PRO A 60 23.77 26.58 0.46
N SER A 61 23.95 25.87 1.58
CA SER A 61 25.17 25.87 2.36
C SER A 61 25.27 24.65 3.26
N PHE A 62 26.43 24.42 3.87
CA PHE A 62 26.60 23.42 4.93
C PHE A 62 25.77 23.77 6.18
N ASP A 63 25.61 25.06 6.48
CA ASP A 63 24.85 25.55 7.65
C ASP A 63 23.34 25.29 7.51
N ALA A 64 22.85 24.99 6.30
CA ALA A 64 21.45 24.68 6.04
C ALA A 64 21.14 23.16 6.17
N LEU A 65 22.14 22.34 6.53
CA LEU A 65 21.93 20.94 6.90
C LEU A 65 21.18 20.85 8.23
N SER A 66 20.43 19.76 8.43
CA SER A 66 19.88 19.48 9.77
C SER A 66 21.00 19.29 10.78
N THR A 67 20.72 19.54 12.07
CA THR A 67 21.74 19.42 13.14
C THR A 67 22.43 18.04 13.10
N GLY A 68 21.67 16.94 12.97
CA GLY A 68 22.26 15.61 12.90
C GLY A 68 23.12 15.38 11.66
N GLN A 69 22.69 15.88 10.48
CA GLN A 69 23.49 15.81 9.26
C GLN A 69 24.77 16.64 9.35
N ALA A 70 24.70 17.82 9.98
CA ALA A 70 25.86 18.66 10.19
C ALA A 70 26.88 18.01 11.15
N ILE A 71 26.43 17.38 12.24
CA ILE A 71 27.29 16.64 13.18
C ILE A 71 28.01 15.48 12.45
N LEU A 72 27.27 14.69 11.67
CA LEU A 72 27.89 13.60 10.89
C LEU A 72 28.89 14.14 9.88
N ALA A 73 28.54 15.20 9.16
CA ALA A 73 29.44 15.85 8.21
C ALA A 73 30.73 16.34 8.90
N ASP A 74 30.61 17.01 10.04
CA ASP A 74 31.77 17.52 10.79
C ASP A 74 32.68 16.39 11.27
N LEU A 75 32.11 15.32 11.86
CA LEU A 75 32.84 14.14 12.30
C LEU A 75 33.67 13.50 11.17
N PHE A 76 33.00 13.13 10.07
CA PHE A 76 33.66 12.39 9.00
C PHE A 76 34.58 13.29 8.15
N MET A 77 34.26 14.56 7.97
CA MET A 77 35.20 15.53 7.36
C MET A 77 36.41 15.81 8.23
N THR A 78 36.28 15.71 9.56
CA THR A 78 37.42 15.79 10.47
C THR A 78 38.39 14.63 10.26
N ILE A 79 37.89 13.40 10.02
CA ILE A 79 38.73 12.25 9.68
C ILE A 79 39.51 12.53 8.38
N LEU A 80 38.81 13.02 7.35
CA LEU A 80 39.46 13.41 6.07
C LEU A 80 40.56 14.43 6.28
N ARG A 81 40.26 15.48 7.08
CA ARG A 81 41.22 16.56 7.36
C ARG A 81 42.49 16.03 8.09
N TYR A 82 42.32 15.11 9.03
CA TYR A 82 43.49 14.51 9.71
C TYR A 82 44.31 13.65 8.77
N ALA A 83 43.68 12.85 7.90
CA ALA A 83 44.36 12.06 6.91
C ALA A 83 45.16 12.92 5.91
N ASP A 84 44.56 14.02 5.41
CA ASP A 84 45.22 14.96 4.49
C ASP A 84 46.34 15.75 5.19
N SER A 85 46.31 15.94 6.53
CA SER A 85 47.32 16.69 7.28
C SER A 85 48.65 15.94 7.41
N ILE A 86 48.69 14.62 7.19
CA ILE A 86 49.90 13.79 7.30
C ILE A 86 50.89 14.11 6.16
N ASP A 87 50.38 14.38 4.96
CA ASP A 87 51.20 14.83 3.83
C ASP A 87 50.42 15.89 3.02
N ILE A 88 50.77 17.14 3.23
CA ILE A 88 50.08 18.30 2.58
C ILE A 88 50.17 18.25 1.04
N ASN A 89 51.05 17.43 0.46
CA ASN A 89 51.19 17.32 -0.98
C ASN A 89 50.40 16.14 -1.58
N LYS A 90 49.64 15.41 -0.74
CA LYS A 90 48.82 14.26 -1.17
C LYS A 90 47.46 14.34 -0.57
N SER A 91 46.42 14.16 -1.38
CA SER A 91 45.11 13.83 -0.90
C SER A 91 44.85 12.35 -1.05
N ILE A 92 44.50 11.71 0.03
CA ILE A 92 44.30 10.26 0.10
C ILE A 92 42.83 9.99 -0.20
N HIS A 93 42.50 9.04 -1.07
CA HIS A 93 41.15 8.61 -1.29
C HIS A 93 40.59 7.98 0.00
N LEU A 94 39.35 8.29 0.37
CA LEU A 94 38.79 7.89 1.67
C LEU A 94 38.84 6.38 1.91
N THR A 95 38.81 5.53 0.88
CA THR A 95 38.94 4.07 0.98
C THR A 95 40.36 3.61 1.33
N GLU A 96 41.36 4.49 1.22
CA GLU A 96 42.78 4.21 1.51
C GLU A 96 43.22 4.80 2.85
N ILE A 97 42.35 5.54 3.54
CA ILE A 97 42.63 6.09 4.87
C ILE A 97 42.71 4.95 5.88
N GLU A 98 43.82 4.89 6.61
CA GLU A 98 44.12 3.86 7.62
C GLU A 98 44.27 4.51 9.00
N GLY A 99 43.82 3.85 10.04
CA GLY A 99 43.98 4.32 11.41
C GLY A 99 42.89 3.83 12.35
N ILE A 100 42.92 4.41 13.56
CA ILE A 100 41.93 4.15 14.61
C ILE A 100 41.21 5.46 14.91
N VAL A 101 39.89 5.39 14.91
CA VAL A 101 39.02 6.51 15.27
C VAL A 101 38.27 6.14 16.53
N VAL A 102 38.43 6.96 17.60
CA VAL A 102 37.73 6.76 18.86
C VAL A 102 36.70 7.87 19.03
N VAL A 103 35.43 7.50 19.22
CA VAL A 103 34.33 8.46 19.38
C VAL A 103 33.49 8.06 20.59
N ASP A 104 33.32 9.00 21.51
CA ASP A 104 32.42 8.82 22.65
C ASP A 104 31.02 9.30 22.24
N GLU A 105 29.98 8.54 22.58
CA GLU A 105 28.56 8.82 22.27
C GLU A 105 28.30 9.17 20.79
N ILE A 106 28.74 8.30 19.86
CA ILE A 106 28.64 8.53 18.41
C ILE A 106 27.21 8.78 17.93
N ASP A 107 26.23 8.30 18.65
CA ASP A 107 24.79 8.43 18.38
C ASP A 107 24.15 9.68 19.03
N ALA A 108 24.92 10.46 19.82
CA ALA A 108 24.42 11.64 20.50
C ALA A 108 23.90 12.69 19.50
N HIS A 109 22.72 13.25 19.80
CA HIS A 109 22.05 14.28 18.97
C HIS A 109 21.65 13.85 17.56
N LEU A 110 21.76 12.56 17.22
CA LEU A 110 21.30 12.04 15.96
C LEU A 110 19.84 11.58 16.06
N HIS A 111 19.05 11.91 15.05
CA HIS A 111 17.72 11.33 14.89
C HIS A 111 17.83 9.82 14.67
N THR A 112 16.86 9.05 15.16
CA THR A 112 16.85 7.56 15.10
C THR A 112 17.08 7.00 13.69
N ASP A 113 16.59 7.67 12.65
CA ASP A 113 16.79 7.29 11.26
C ASP A 113 18.27 7.43 10.84
N LEU A 114 18.93 8.51 11.27
CA LEU A 114 20.37 8.71 11.03
C LEU A 114 21.22 7.67 11.76
N GLN A 115 20.84 7.28 12.99
CA GLN A 115 21.53 6.25 13.75
C GLN A 115 21.45 4.87 13.07
N TYR A 116 20.29 4.52 12.57
CA TYR A 116 20.01 3.20 11.99
C TYR A 116 20.48 3.06 10.53
N ARG A 117 20.23 4.09 9.69
CA ARG A 117 20.41 3.99 8.23
C ARG A 117 21.67 4.66 7.74
N VAL A 118 22.02 5.82 8.27
CA VAL A 118 23.05 6.68 7.71
C VAL A 118 24.41 6.46 8.33
N LEU A 119 24.50 6.49 9.66
CA LEU A 119 25.78 6.39 10.37
C LEU A 119 26.57 5.12 10.03
N PRO A 120 26.00 3.90 10.02
CA PRO A 120 26.72 2.70 9.61
C PRO A 120 27.22 2.74 8.15
N VAL A 121 26.42 3.32 7.24
CA VAL A 121 26.78 3.45 5.83
C VAL A 121 27.95 4.40 5.65
N VAL A 122 27.97 5.55 6.37
CA VAL A 122 29.10 6.48 6.30
C VAL A 122 30.36 5.88 6.88
N MET A 123 30.28 5.13 8.01
CA MET A 123 31.43 4.39 8.56
C MET A 123 32.01 3.40 7.55
N LYS A 124 31.17 2.72 6.77
CA LYS A 124 31.58 1.74 5.75
C LYS A 124 32.36 2.35 4.58
N LEU A 125 32.29 3.66 4.37
CA LEU A 125 33.13 4.37 3.40
C LEU A 125 34.61 4.33 3.76
N PHE A 126 34.99 4.01 5.00
CA PHE A 126 36.34 3.97 5.52
C PHE A 126 36.77 2.53 5.87
N PRO A 127 36.93 1.65 4.88
CA PRO A 127 37.09 0.21 5.14
C PRO A 127 38.38 -0.19 5.84
N LYS A 128 39.38 0.70 5.89
CA LYS A 128 40.67 0.46 6.55
C LYS A 128 40.80 1.20 7.88
N VAL A 129 39.72 1.89 8.34
CA VAL A 129 39.67 2.56 9.64
C VAL A 129 39.00 1.65 10.64
N GLN A 130 39.65 1.42 11.78
CA GLN A 130 39.04 0.79 12.93
C GLN A 130 38.29 1.85 13.77
N PHE A 131 36.97 1.70 13.90
CA PHE A 131 36.18 2.54 14.77
C PHE A 131 36.01 1.89 16.13
N ILE A 132 36.33 2.63 17.22
CA ILE A 132 36.06 2.28 18.61
C ILE A 132 35.10 3.34 19.12
N VAL A 133 33.84 2.96 19.33
CA VAL A 133 32.79 3.93 19.67
C VAL A 133 31.97 3.51 20.86
N THR A 134 31.50 4.48 21.65
CA THR A 134 30.43 4.24 22.62
C THR A 134 29.12 4.72 22.05
N ALA A 135 28.02 4.03 22.37
CA ALA A 135 26.69 4.38 21.95
C ALA A 135 25.66 3.94 22.99
N HIS A 136 24.56 4.68 23.07
CA HIS A 136 23.42 4.34 23.93
C HIS A 136 22.23 3.79 23.14
N SER A 137 22.24 3.96 21.83
CA SER A 137 21.10 3.61 20.96
C SER A 137 21.17 2.18 20.44
N PRO A 138 20.20 1.34 20.77
CA PRO A 138 20.08 0.01 20.15
C PRO A 138 19.84 0.07 18.65
N LEU A 139 19.30 1.20 18.13
CA LEU A 139 19.08 1.38 16.68
C LEU A 139 20.38 1.52 15.92
N PHE A 140 21.42 2.13 16.51
CA PHE A 140 22.74 2.16 15.91
C PHE A 140 23.33 0.75 15.78
N VAL A 141 23.24 -0.07 16.84
CA VAL A 141 23.72 -1.46 16.83
C VAL A 141 22.98 -2.29 15.77
N LEU A 142 21.66 -2.15 15.65
CA LEU A 142 20.88 -2.81 14.59
C LEU A 142 21.25 -2.30 13.19
N GLY A 143 21.60 -1.04 13.05
CA GLY A 143 22.11 -0.47 11.81
C GLY A 143 23.48 -1.07 11.43
N MET A 144 24.36 -1.26 12.42
CA MET A 144 25.66 -1.94 12.23
C MET A 144 25.46 -3.38 11.79
N GLU A 145 24.58 -4.14 12.44
CA GLU A 145 24.24 -5.53 12.06
C GLU A 145 23.77 -5.62 10.60
N LYS A 146 22.89 -4.70 10.20
CA LYS A 146 22.37 -4.63 8.84
C LYS A 146 23.45 -4.39 7.79
N GLU A 147 24.40 -3.49 8.05
CA GLU A 147 25.40 -3.06 7.09
C GLU A 147 26.68 -3.94 7.08
N TYR A 148 27.05 -4.49 8.23
CA TYR A 148 28.29 -5.26 8.40
C TYR A 148 28.05 -6.76 8.63
N GLY A 149 26.83 -7.20 8.90
CA GLY A 149 26.50 -8.55 9.34
C GLY A 149 26.86 -8.80 10.81
N GLU A 150 26.47 -9.96 11.33
CA GLU A 150 26.70 -10.35 12.72
C GLU A 150 28.20 -10.43 13.09
N ASP A 151 29.05 -10.85 12.17
CA ASP A 151 30.48 -11.04 12.37
C ASP A 151 31.33 -9.80 12.01
N GLY A 152 30.70 -8.72 11.54
CA GLY A 152 31.42 -7.55 11.03
C GLY A 152 31.82 -6.53 12.08
N PHE A 153 31.37 -6.69 13.32
CA PHE A 153 31.67 -5.81 14.47
C PHE A 153 31.43 -6.52 15.78
N ASP A 154 32.06 -6.02 16.85
CA ASP A 154 31.90 -6.53 18.21
C ASP A 154 31.18 -5.51 19.08
N VAL A 155 30.30 -5.98 20.00
CA VAL A 155 29.59 -5.16 20.98
C VAL A 155 29.95 -5.61 22.40
N TYR A 156 30.31 -4.66 23.23
CA TYR A 156 30.64 -4.90 24.63
C TYR A 156 29.77 -4.03 25.55
N GLU A 157 29.13 -4.66 26.55
CA GLU A 157 28.37 -3.95 27.58
C GLU A 157 29.32 -3.36 28.61
N MET A 158 29.21 -2.07 28.84
CA MET A 158 30.00 -1.38 29.85
C MET A 158 29.21 -1.26 31.17
N PRO A 159 29.88 -1.29 32.35
CA PRO A 159 31.33 -1.30 32.58
C PRO A 159 31.98 -2.69 32.60
N GLU A 160 31.21 -3.78 32.60
CA GLU A 160 31.71 -5.14 32.77
C GLU A 160 32.48 -5.70 31.58
N CYS A 161 32.51 -5.03 30.46
CA CYS A 161 33.12 -5.47 29.20
C CYS A 161 32.64 -6.87 28.74
N ARG A 162 31.37 -7.18 28.92
CA ARG A 162 30.80 -8.46 28.46
C ARG A 162 30.45 -8.33 26.98
N SER A 163 30.90 -9.29 26.18
CA SER A 163 30.43 -9.39 24.79
C SER A 163 28.93 -9.68 24.76
N ILE A 164 28.19 -8.86 24.03
CA ILE A 164 26.75 -9.02 23.83
C ILE A 164 26.55 -9.55 22.41
N SER A 165 25.85 -10.68 22.29
CA SER A 165 25.39 -11.15 21.00
C SER A 165 24.18 -10.34 20.52
N ALA A 166 23.97 -10.27 19.20
CA ALA A 166 22.82 -9.61 18.57
C ALA A 166 21.45 -10.13 19.09
N GLU A 167 21.43 -11.29 19.77
CA GLU A 167 20.23 -11.87 20.38
C GLU A 167 19.60 -10.97 21.47
N GLY A 168 20.40 -10.19 22.20
CA GLY A 168 19.91 -9.23 23.19
C GLY A 168 19.06 -8.10 22.59
N TYR A 169 19.17 -7.83 21.31
CA TYR A 169 18.42 -6.80 20.59
C TYR A 169 17.24 -7.34 19.76
N ARG A 170 16.93 -8.63 19.81
CA ARG A 170 15.85 -9.27 19.02
C ARG A 170 14.47 -8.64 19.23
N GLU A 171 14.16 -8.18 20.43
CA GLU A 171 12.88 -7.51 20.67
C GLU A 171 12.80 -6.16 20.00
N PHE A 172 13.88 -5.39 20.00
CA PHE A 172 13.99 -4.13 19.26
C PHE A 172 13.93 -4.35 17.74
N LYS A 173 14.61 -5.38 17.24
CA LYS A 173 14.56 -5.76 15.82
C LYS A 173 13.13 -6.08 15.40
N LYS A 174 12.40 -6.92 16.15
CA LYS A 174 11.00 -7.24 15.88
C LYS A 174 10.10 -6.00 15.90
N ALA A 175 10.30 -5.10 16.85
CA ALA A 175 9.54 -3.86 16.91
C ALA A 175 9.83 -2.95 15.72
N LEU A 176 11.09 -2.84 15.31
CA LEU A 176 11.50 -2.06 14.14
C LEU A 176 10.96 -2.65 12.84
N ASP A 177 11.05 -3.97 12.66
CA ASP A 177 10.51 -4.68 11.49
C ASP A 177 8.99 -4.45 11.38
N CYS A 178 8.26 -4.55 12.50
CA CYS A 178 6.83 -4.28 12.56
C CYS A 178 6.50 -2.82 12.17
N LEU A 179 7.30 -1.84 12.62
CA LEU A 179 7.15 -0.44 12.25
C LEU A 179 7.41 -0.20 10.75
N GLN A 180 8.45 -0.85 10.20
CA GLN A 180 8.77 -0.75 8.77
C GLN A 180 7.69 -1.40 7.89
N GLU A 181 7.19 -2.57 8.27
CA GLU A 181 6.07 -3.24 7.61
C GLU A 181 4.82 -2.36 7.61
N THR A 182 4.51 -1.74 8.76
CA THR A 182 3.38 -0.82 8.89
C THR A 182 3.53 0.41 7.98
N LYS A 183 4.73 1.03 7.94
CA LYS A 183 5.02 2.16 7.05
C LYS A 183 4.87 1.77 5.57
N THR A 184 5.44 0.63 5.19
CA THR A 184 5.34 0.11 3.82
C THR A 184 3.89 -0.22 3.44
N ALA A 185 3.10 -0.76 4.38
CA ALA A 185 1.68 -1.00 4.17
C ALA A 185 0.89 0.30 3.98
N GLN A 186 1.18 1.33 4.79
CA GLN A 186 0.57 2.66 4.65
C GLN A 186 0.91 3.33 3.31
N GLU A 187 2.16 3.23 2.85
CA GLU A 187 2.58 3.78 1.56
C GLU A 187 1.90 3.05 0.39
N ARG A 188 1.81 1.71 0.45
CA ARG A 188 1.05 0.91 -0.54
C ARG A 188 -0.43 1.29 -0.56
N HIS A 189 -1.05 1.45 0.61
CA HIS A 189 -2.44 1.86 0.73
C HIS A 189 -2.67 3.26 0.14
N ARG A 190 -1.80 4.25 0.46
CA ARG A 190 -1.87 5.61 -0.10
C ARG A 190 -1.77 5.58 -1.62
N LYS A 191 -0.80 4.84 -2.16
CA LYS A 191 -0.61 4.71 -3.61
C LYS A 191 -1.82 4.07 -4.29
N ALA A 192 -2.41 3.03 -3.69
CA ALA A 192 -3.62 2.39 -4.23
C ALA A 192 -4.80 3.38 -4.32
N ILE A 193 -4.98 4.26 -3.31
CA ILE A 193 -6.00 5.31 -3.34
C ILE A 193 -5.71 6.33 -4.46
N GLU A 194 -4.47 6.75 -4.62
CA GLU A 194 -4.06 7.71 -5.66
C GLU A 194 -4.32 7.14 -7.05
N ASP A 195 -3.89 5.90 -7.31
CA ASP A 195 -4.06 5.22 -8.60
C ASP A 195 -5.56 5.02 -8.93
N ALA A 196 -6.37 4.55 -7.97
CA ALA A 196 -7.82 4.39 -8.15
C ALA A 196 -8.52 5.74 -8.40
N THR A 197 -8.16 6.77 -7.64
CA THR A 197 -8.71 8.12 -7.83
C THR A 197 -8.40 8.66 -9.22
N GLN A 198 -7.18 8.48 -9.71
CA GLN A 198 -6.77 8.90 -11.04
C GLN A 198 -7.54 8.16 -12.13
N SER A 199 -7.75 6.85 -11.98
CA SER A 199 -8.55 6.05 -12.93
C SER A 199 -9.99 6.55 -13.03
N VAL A 200 -10.65 6.79 -11.88
CA VAL A 200 -12.00 7.36 -11.85
C VAL A 200 -12.05 8.75 -12.49
N GLN A 201 -11.05 9.60 -12.25
CA GLN A 201 -10.97 10.93 -12.87
C GLN A 201 -10.82 10.86 -14.38
N LEU A 202 -10.01 9.94 -14.90
CA LEU A 202 -9.86 9.73 -16.35
C LEU A 202 -11.18 9.28 -16.99
N GLN A 203 -11.93 8.41 -16.32
CA GLN A 203 -13.23 7.96 -16.79
C GLN A 203 -14.26 9.10 -16.78
N LEU A 204 -14.27 9.94 -15.74
CA LEU A 204 -15.11 11.14 -15.67
C LEU A 204 -14.81 12.14 -16.79
N ALA A 205 -13.54 12.31 -17.16
CA ALA A 205 -13.14 13.22 -18.22
C ALA A 205 -13.67 12.81 -19.62
N SER A 206 -14.02 11.54 -19.81
CA SER A 206 -14.60 10.99 -21.05
C SER A 206 -16.13 10.92 -21.04
N SER A 207 -16.78 11.36 -19.96
CA SER A 207 -18.23 11.21 -19.73
C SER A 207 -19.07 12.26 -20.44
N VAL A 208 -20.30 11.90 -20.80
CA VAL A 208 -21.33 12.80 -21.33
C VAL A 208 -22.05 13.49 -20.16
N LYS A 209 -22.57 14.69 -20.37
CA LYS A 209 -23.27 15.47 -19.36
C LYS A 209 -24.47 14.70 -18.77
N ASP A 210 -24.67 14.79 -17.45
CA ASP A 210 -25.77 14.16 -16.69
C ASP A 210 -25.65 12.65 -16.42
N GLU A 211 -24.46 12.05 -16.48
CA GLU A 211 -24.21 10.66 -16.06
C GLU A 211 -24.04 10.54 -14.54
N LEU A 212 -24.44 9.37 -14.00
CA LEU A 212 -24.09 8.91 -12.65
C LEU A 212 -22.99 7.87 -12.77
N LEU A 213 -21.80 8.17 -12.26
CA LEU A 213 -20.72 7.19 -12.18
C LEU A 213 -20.85 6.41 -10.87
N ILE A 214 -21.01 5.10 -11.00
CA ILE A 214 -21.14 4.16 -9.88
C ILE A 214 -19.76 3.57 -9.59
N VAL A 215 -19.30 3.74 -8.36
CA VAL A 215 -18.03 3.20 -7.84
C VAL A 215 -18.37 2.25 -6.70
N THR A 216 -18.07 0.96 -6.86
CA THR A 216 -18.36 -0.08 -5.87
C THR A 216 -17.14 -0.39 -5.01
N GLU A 217 -17.34 -0.99 -3.84
CA GLU A 217 -16.29 -1.46 -2.96
C GLU A 217 -15.53 -2.64 -3.57
N GLY A 218 -16.26 -3.65 -4.02
CA GLY A 218 -15.71 -4.87 -4.58
C GLY A 218 -15.70 -4.90 -6.10
N CYS A 219 -14.72 -5.60 -6.65
CA CYS A 219 -14.62 -5.83 -8.09
C CYS A 219 -15.71 -6.78 -8.65
N THR A 220 -16.46 -7.45 -7.78
CA THR A 220 -17.60 -8.29 -8.12
C THR A 220 -18.90 -7.53 -8.12
N ASP A 221 -19.03 -6.48 -7.28
CA ASP A 221 -20.28 -5.79 -7.02
C ASP A 221 -20.81 -5.07 -8.25
N TRP A 222 -19.93 -4.37 -8.97
CA TRP A 222 -20.33 -3.71 -10.21
C TRP A 222 -20.83 -4.71 -11.27
N LYS A 223 -20.29 -5.95 -11.30
CA LYS A 223 -20.73 -7.00 -12.22
C LYS A 223 -22.18 -7.43 -11.95
N HIS A 224 -22.48 -7.65 -10.66
CA HIS A 224 -23.83 -8.00 -10.24
C HIS A 224 -24.82 -6.87 -10.51
N MET A 225 -24.43 -5.62 -10.20
CA MET A 225 -25.27 -4.45 -10.43
C MET A 225 -25.50 -4.21 -11.91
N GLU A 226 -24.47 -4.34 -12.76
CA GLU A 226 -24.61 -4.15 -14.21
C GLU A 226 -25.47 -5.23 -14.83
N HIS A 227 -25.32 -6.51 -14.42
CA HIS A 227 -26.21 -7.58 -14.82
C HIS A 227 -27.68 -7.31 -14.43
N ALA A 228 -27.91 -6.90 -13.16
CA ALA A 228 -29.24 -6.57 -12.69
C ALA A 228 -29.82 -5.37 -13.47
N TRP A 229 -28.99 -4.35 -13.75
CA TRP A 229 -29.39 -3.21 -14.59
C TRP A 229 -29.83 -3.60 -15.99
N CYS A 230 -29.13 -4.53 -16.65
CA CYS A 230 -29.53 -5.03 -17.96
C CYS A 230 -30.97 -5.61 -17.97
N LYS A 231 -31.35 -6.28 -16.86
CA LYS A 231 -32.69 -6.88 -16.74
C LYS A 231 -33.77 -5.89 -16.27
N LEU A 232 -33.41 -4.92 -15.42
CA LEU A 232 -34.38 -4.01 -14.74
C LEU A 232 -34.46 -2.62 -15.40
N SER A 233 -33.60 -2.28 -16.34
CA SER A 233 -33.49 -0.93 -16.89
C SER A 233 -34.80 -0.39 -17.52
N ALA A 234 -35.66 -1.27 -18.01
CA ALA A 234 -36.98 -0.89 -18.57
C ALA A 234 -37.91 -0.28 -17.51
N ASP A 235 -37.74 -0.66 -16.24
CA ASP A 235 -38.56 -0.21 -15.11
C ASP A 235 -38.09 1.14 -14.53
N TYR A 236 -36.92 1.62 -14.98
CA TYR A 236 -36.29 2.87 -14.52
C TYR A 236 -35.95 3.82 -15.68
N PRO A 237 -36.97 4.36 -16.40
CA PRO A 237 -36.74 5.23 -17.55
C PRO A 237 -35.92 6.48 -17.19
N GLU A 238 -35.99 6.96 -15.93
CA GLU A 238 -35.25 8.12 -15.45
C GLU A 238 -33.72 7.89 -15.36
N LEU A 239 -33.30 6.63 -15.25
CA LEU A 239 -31.89 6.21 -15.18
C LEU A 239 -31.34 5.71 -16.51
N GLN A 240 -32.17 5.48 -17.49
CA GLN A 240 -31.73 4.98 -18.81
C GLN A 240 -30.75 5.96 -19.45
N GLY A 241 -29.60 5.41 -19.90
CA GLY A 241 -28.54 6.18 -20.54
C GLY A 241 -27.75 7.10 -19.56
N LYS A 242 -28.04 7.04 -18.26
CA LYS A 242 -27.34 7.85 -17.26
C LYS A 242 -26.42 7.04 -16.36
N LEU A 243 -26.69 5.74 -16.14
CA LEU A 243 -25.83 4.92 -15.27
C LEU A 243 -24.58 4.47 -16.01
N ARG A 244 -23.44 4.66 -15.36
CA ARG A 244 -22.14 4.17 -15.78
C ARG A 244 -21.44 3.52 -14.62
N PHE A 245 -20.97 2.28 -14.79
CA PHE A 245 -20.24 1.55 -13.78
C PHE A 245 -18.73 1.74 -13.97
N TRP A 246 -18.01 1.97 -12.89
CA TRP A 246 -16.55 1.96 -12.91
C TRP A 246 -16.06 0.51 -12.85
N HIS A 247 -15.52 0.04 -13.97
CA HIS A 247 -15.01 -1.32 -14.11
C HIS A 247 -13.57 -1.39 -13.59
N PHE A 248 -13.29 -2.35 -12.73
CA PHE A 248 -11.95 -2.64 -12.25
C PHE A 248 -11.83 -4.12 -11.88
N HIS A 249 -10.58 -4.61 -11.80
CA HIS A 249 -10.26 -5.99 -11.49
C HIS A 249 -9.26 -6.06 -10.32
N PRO A 250 -9.20 -7.18 -9.58
CA PRO A 250 -8.15 -7.40 -8.60
C PRO A 250 -6.78 -7.49 -9.29
N LYS A 251 -5.72 -7.08 -8.60
CA LYS A 251 -4.34 -7.17 -9.13
C LYS A 251 -3.99 -8.57 -9.63
N GLY A 252 -3.38 -8.64 -10.82
CA GLY A 252 -2.97 -9.88 -11.48
C GLY A 252 -4.08 -10.64 -12.20
N LYS A 253 -5.30 -10.08 -12.31
CA LYS A 253 -6.44 -10.73 -12.94
C LYS A 253 -7.13 -9.90 -14.06
N GLY A 254 -6.63 -8.71 -14.36
CA GLY A 254 -7.14 -7.86 -15.41
C GLY A 254 -6.38 -8.08 -16.72
N ASN A 255 -7.06 -8.52 -17.76
CA ASN A 255 -6.50 -8.69 -19.11
C ASN A 255 -6.35 -7.33 -19.84
N GLY A 256 -5.56 -6.41 -19.24
CA GLY A 256 -5.36 -5.05 -19.78
C GLY A 256 -6.38 -4.02 -19.28
N GLU A 257 -7.31 -4.39 -18.42
CA GLU A 257 -8.22 -3.50 -17.71
C GLU A 257 -7.60 -2.99 -16.39
N PRO A 258 -8.10 -1.87 -15.83
CA PRO A 258 -7.58 -1.30 -14.59
C PRO A 258 -7.63 -2.29 -13.43
N GLU A 259 -6.50 -2.47 -12.74
CA GLU A 259 -6.35 -3.37 -11.60
C GLU A 259 -6.14 -2.57 -10.32
N PHE A 260 -7.02 -2.75 -9.33
CA PHE A 260 -6.96 -2.05 -8.05
C PHE A 260 -7.25 -2.97 -6.87
N GLU A 261 -6.59 -2.70 -5.74
CA GLU A 261 -7.02 -3.19 -4.44
C GLU A 261 -7.99 -2.17 -3.84
N MET A 262 -9.26 -2.46 -3.92
CA MET A 262 -10.34 -1.65 -3.34
C MET A 262 -10.88 -2.29 -2.06
N GLY A 263 -11.52 -1.48 -1.23
CA GLY A 263 -12.20 -1.87 -0.01
C GLY A 263 -12.77 -0.65 0.70
N ASP A 264 -13.38 -0.85 1.86
CA ASP A 264 -14.08 0.20 2.64
C ASP A 264 -13.28 1.47 2.85
N SER A 265 -12.02 1.35 3.28
CA SER A 265 -11.16 2.50 3.61
C SER A 265 -10.76 3.30 2.39
N GLN A 266 -10.51 2.63 1.25
CA GLN A 266 -10.23 3.28 -0.02
C GLN A 266 -11.46 4.05 -0.51
N LEU A 267 -12.65 3.43 -0.42
CA LEU A 267 -13.91 4.04 -0.82
C LEU A 267 -14.20 5.33 -0.04
N VAL A 268 -14.04 5.29 1.29
CA VAL A 268 -14.18 6.48 2.17
C VAL A 268 -13.17 7.57 1.82
N ALA A 269 -11.91 7.18 1.57
CA ALA A 269 -10.86 8.13 1.20
C ALA A 269 -11.14 8.80 -0.14
N MET A 270 -11.65 8.06 -1.13
CA MET A 270 -12.07 8.60 -2.42
C MET A 270 -13.23 9.59 -2.27
N CYS A 271 -14.26 9.29 -1.47
CA CYS A 271 -15.33 10.24 -1.16
C CYS A 271 -14.76 11.56 -0.61
N LYS A 272 -13.83 11.47 0.34
CA LYS A 272 -13.17 12.64 0.95
C LYS A 272 -12.32 13.44 -0.05
N GLN A 273 -11.75 12.80 -1.06
CA GLN A 273 -10.99 13.48 -2.11
C GLN A 273 -11.90 14.14 -3.13
N PHE A 274 -12.84 13.40 -3.70
CA PHE A 274 -13.74 13.91 -4.76
C PHE A 274 -14.63 15.07 -4.29
N ARG A 275 -15.06 15.07 -3.02
CA ARG A 275 -15.85 16.17 -2.45
C ARG A 275 -15.13 17.52 -2.38
N LYS A 276 -13.78 17.55 -2.51
CA LYS A 276 -13.01 18.81 -2.40
C LYS A 276 -13.15 19.69 -3.63
N ILE A 277 -13.49 19.12 -4.77
CA ILE A 277 -13.61 19.81 -6.05
C ILE A 277 -14.99 19.48 -6.62
N LYS A 278 -15.67 20.50 -7.17
CA LYS A 278 -16.96 20.31 -7.85
C LYS A 278 -16.83 19.34 -9.01
N GLN A 279 -17.62 18.29 -8.99
CA GLN A 279 -17.69 17.29 -10.03
C GLN A 279 -18.70 17.73 -11.10
N LEU A 280 -18.37 17.48 -12.37
CA LEU A 280 -19.27 17.77 -13.51
C LEU A 280 -20.42 16.76 -13.61
N HIS A 281 -20.22 15.57 -13.01
CA HIS A 281 -21.15 14.45 -12.97
C HIS A 281 -21.41 14.05 -11.52
N LYS A 282 -22.49 13.33 -11.28
CA LYS A 282 -22.71 12.71 -9.97
C LYS A 282 -21.86 11.47 -9.83
N ILE A 283 -21.13 11.35 -8.72
CA ILE A 283 -20.36 10.15 -8.38
C ILE A 283 -21.01 9.51 -7.18
N VAL A 284 -21.33 8.22 -7.29
CA VAL A 284 -22.00 7.46 -6.24
C VAL A 284 -21.10 6.32 -5.80
N PHE A 285 -20.66 6.36 -4.56
CA PHE A 285 -19.86 5.33 -3.92
C PHE A 285 -20.77 4.36 -3.16
N ILE A 286 -20.67 3.07 -3.47
CA ILE A 286 -21.53 2.02 -2.92
C ILE A 286 -20.68 1.00 -2.20
N ALA A 287 -20.98 0.75 -0.92
CA ALA A 287 -20.32 -0.24 -0.08
C ALA A 287 -21.27 -1.37 0.30
N ASP A 288 -20.72 -2.55 0.58
CA ASP A 288 -21.41 -3.63 1.26
C ASP A 288 -21.81 -3.21 2.69
N ALA A 289 -22.80 -3.87 3.25
CA ALA A 289 -23.25 -3.65 4.62
C ALA A 289 -22.73 -4.75 5.58
N ASP A 290 -21.53 -5.26 5.33
CA ASP A 290 -20.94 -6.36 6.08
C ASP A 290 -20.01 -5.91 7.22
N LYS A 291 -19.44 -4.67 7.13
CA LYS A 291 -18.54 -4.08 8.12
C LYS A 291 -19.01 -2.68 8.56
N PRO A 292 -20.07 -2.57 9.33
CA PRO A 292 -20.70 -1.28 9.66
C PRO A 292 -19.76 -0.29 10.37
N GLU A 293 -18.76 -0.76 11.11
CA GLU A 293 -17.78 0.12 11.78
C GLU A 293 -16.85 0.83 10.79
N GLN A 294 -16.52 0.20 9.67
CA GLN A 294 -15.64 0.76 8.64
C GLN A 294 -16.40 1.68 7.67
N THR A 295 -17.63 1.33 7.37
CA THR A 295 -18.48 2.03 6.39
C THR A 295 -19.43 3.06 7.00
N LYS A 296 -19.44 3.22 8.33
CA LYS A 296 -20.29 4.21 9.02
C LYS A 296 -20.16 5.65 8.50
N GLU A 297 -19.00 6.01 7.97
CA GLU A 297 -18.79 7.32 7.38
C GLU A 297 -19.52 7.50 6.03
N LEU A 298 -19.91 6.42 5.35
CA LEU A 298 -20.58 6.45 4.05
C LEU A 298 -22.10 6.62 4.14
N ILE A 299 -22.67 6.50 5.35
CA ILE A 299 -24.12 6.57 5.59
C ILE A 299 -24.49 7.80 6.41
N THR A 300 -25.77 8.14 6.34
CA THR A 300 -26.42 9.10 7.22
C THR A 300 -27.63 8.41 7.86
N PRO A 301 -27.81 8.46 9.20
CA PRO A 301 -28.89 7.73 9.88
C PRO A 301 -30.30 8.10 9.40
N GLU A 302 -30.46 9.29 8.84
CA GLU A 302 -31.75 9.89 8.49
C GLU A 302 -32.15 9.66 7.02
N ASN A 303 -31.18 9.27 6.16
CA ASN A 303 -31.39 9.14 4.72
C ASN A 303 -30.83 7.83 4.17
N SER A 304 -31.42 7.34 3.07
CA SER A 304 -30.96 6.15 2.37
C SER A 304 -29.58 6.34 1.69
N TYR A 305 -29.06 7.58 1.61
CA TYR A 305 -27.74 7.92 1.07
C TYR A 305 -27.18 9.16 1.77
N LYS A 306 -25.87 9.33 1.72
CA LYS A 306 -25.15 10.49 2.23
C LYS A 306 -24.73 11.41 1.11
N MET A 307 -24.96 12.72 1.28
CA MET A 307 -24.45 13.76 0.43
C MET A 307 -23.14 14.32 1.00
N TRP A 308 -22.04 14.23 0.25
CA TRP A 308 -20.73 14.76 0.64
C TRP A 308 -20.52 16.21 0.17
N GLY A 309 -21.40 16.71 -0.71
CA GLY A 309 -21.26 17.96 -1.46
C GLY A 309 -20.54 17.73 -2.80
N ASN A 310 -20.55 18.78 -3.66
CA ASN A 310 -19.87 18.76 -4.95
C ASN A 310 -20.23 17.59 -5.88
N ASN A 311 -21.50 17.15 -5.86
CA ASN A 311 -22.02 16.02 -6.63
C ASN A 311 -21.46 14.64 -6.24
N VAL A 312 -20.97 14.50 -5.02
CA VAL A 312 -20.47 13.24 -4.46
C VAL A 312 -21.47 12.67 -3.48
N TYR A 313 -21.85 11.42 -3.67
CA TYR A 313 -22.84 10.67 -2.89
C TYR A 313 -22.27 9.33 -2.45
N SER A 314 -22.79 8.78 -1.36
CA SER A 314 -22.49 7.42 -0.94
C SER A 314 -23.64 6.76 -0.21
N PHE A 315 -23.72 5.44 -0.27
CA PHE A 315 -24.59 4.64 0.57
C PHE A 315 -24.05 3.23 0.76
N GLN A 316 -24.55 2.54 1.79
CA GLN A 316 -24.43 1.10 1.92
C GLN A 316 -25.61 0.44 1.22
N ILE A 317 -25.39 -0.72 0.60
CA ILE A 317 -26.48 -1.48 -0.01
C ILE A 317 -27.56 -1.75 1.04
N PRO A 318 -28.85 -1.44 0.74
CA PRO A 318 -29.96 -1.71 1.64
C PRO A 318 -30.15 -3.21 1.87
N ASN A 319 -30.64 -3.59 3.04
CA ASN A 319 -30.93 -4.99 3.33
C ASN A 319 -32.15 -5.46 2.52
N PRO A 320 -32.03 -6.44 1.61
CA PRO A 320 -33.17 -6.93 0.83
C PRO A 320 -34.17 -7.67 1.71
N GLU A 321 -35.47 -7.65 1.35
CA GLU A 321 -36.53 -8.30 2.14
C GLU A 321 -36.27 -9.79 2.38
N LEU A 322 -35.72 -10.50 1.39
CA LEU A 322 -35.34 -11.92 1.49
C LEU A 322 -34.25 -12.20 2.55
N ARG A 323 -33.57 -11.15 3.05
CA ARG A 323 -32.55 -11.20 4.11
C ARG A 323 -32.95 -10.36 5.33
N SER A 324 -34.25 -10.18 5.53
CA SER A 324 -34.75 -9.43 6.69
C SER A 324 -34.17 -9.99 7.99
N GLY A 325 -33.57 -9.12 8.81
CA GLY A 325 -32.93 -9.50 10.08
C GLY A 325 -31.44 -9.92 9.97
N PHE A 326 -30.82 -9.87 8.78
CA PHE A 326 -29.38 -10.03 8.68
C PHE A 326 -28.68 -8.76 9.17
N SER A 327 -27.61 -8.95 9.96
CA SER A 327 -26.77 -7.87 10.48
C SER A 327 -25.59 -7.55 9.54
N SER A 328 -25.35 -8.38 8.53
CA SER A 328 -24.23 -8.27 7.59
C SER A 328 -24.72 -8.74 6.22
N VAL A 329 -24.66 -7.86 5.22
CA VAL A 329 -25.16 -8.10 3.86
C VAL A 329 -24.10 -7.70 2.86
N CYS A 330 -23.76 -8.62 1.95
CA CYS A 330 -22.98 -8.38 0.75
C CYS A 330 -23.86 -8.49 -0.49
N ILE A 331 -23.33 -8.08 -1.63
CA ILE A 331 -24.10 -8.00 -2.88
C ILE A 331 -24.71 -9.34 -3.29
N GLU A 332 -24.04 -10.47 -3.06
CA GLU A 332 -24.55 -11.79 -3.39
C GLU A 332 -25.78 -12.19 -2.57
N HIS A 333 -26.00 -11.57 -1.41
CA HIS A 333 -27.22 -11.81 -0.61
C HIS A 333 -28.51 -11.31 -1.27
N TYR A 334 -28.42 -10.61 -2.38
CA TYR A 334 -29.56 -10.20 -3.20
C TYR A 334 -30.14 -11.34 -4.05
N TYR A 335 -29.46 -12.49 -4.09
CA TYR A 335 -29.96 -13.72 -4.67
C TYR A 335 -30.56 -14.65 -3.63
N SER A 336 -31.49 -15.51 -4.04
CA SER A 336 -32.01 -16.55 -3.17
C SER A 336 -30.93 -17.62 -2.87
N ASP A 337 -31.11 -18.40 -1.80
CA ASP A 337 -30.20 -19.50 -1.51
C ASP A 337 -30.15 -20.55 -2.61
N ASP A 338 -31.28 -20.77 -3.31
CA ASP A 338 -31.35 -21.71 -4.43
C ASP A 338 -30.62 -21.16 -5.65
N ASP A 339 -30.73 -19.86 -5.92
CA ASP A 339 -29.99 -19.20 -6.99
C ASP A 339 -28.48 -19.28 -6.78
N LEU A 340 -28.02 -19.01 -5.52
CA LEU A 340 -26.60 -19.10 -5.17
C LEU A 340 -26.04 -20.52 -5.30
N LYS A 341 -26.87 -21.54 -5.12
CA LYS A 341 -26.50 -22.95 -5.26
C LYS A 341 -26.57 -23.49 -6.69
N THR A 342 -26.93 -22.65 -7.66
CA THR A 342 -26.93 -23.06 -9.06
C THR A 342 -25.55 -23.51 -9.50
N GLU A 343 -25.46 -24.73 -10.04
CA GLU A 343 -24.18 -25.29 -10.48
C GLU A 343 -23.75 -24.73 -11.83
N LEU A 344 -22.50 -24.30 -11.90
CA LEU A 344 -21.82 -23.91 -13.14
C LEU A 344 -20.76 -24.95 -13.49
N VAL A 345 -20.73 -25.40 -14.73
CA VAL A 345 -19.72 -26.33 -15.21
C VAL A 345 -18.47 -25.58 -15.61
N ILE A 346 -17.38 -25.73 -14.83
CA ILE A 346 -16.07 -25.15 -15.10
C ILE A 346 -15.06 -26.29 -15.18
N ALA A 347 -14.33 -26.37 -16.29
CA ALA A 347 -13.38 -27.45 -16.56
C ALA A 347 -13.97 -28.88 -16.32
N ASN A 348 -15.19 -29.11 -16.79
CA ASN A 348 -15.97 -30.34 -16.61
C ASN A 348 -16.34 -30.69 -15.16
N VAL A 349 -16.24 -29.75 -14.23
CA VAL A 349 -16.67 -29.92 -12.84
C VAL A 349 -17.83 -28.98 -12.56
N GLY A 350 -18.93 -29.52 -12.01
CA GLY A 350 -20.04 -28.72 -11.48
C GLY A 350 -19.61 -28.04 -10.19
N ARG A 351 -19.56 -26.70 -10.20
CA ARG A 351 -19.20 -25.88 -9.04
C ARG A 351 -20.34 -24.92 -8.70
N ARG A 352 -20.50 -24.64 -7.39
CA ARG A 352 -21.50 -23.68 -6.92
C ARG A 352 -20.97 -22.85 -5.76
N LEU A 353 -21.68 -21.79 -5.41
CA LEU A 353 -21.43 -21.11 -4.15
C LEU A 353 -21.95 -21.96 -2.98
N PHE A 354 -21.25 -21.92 -1.88
CA PHE A 354 -21.63 -22.57 -0.62
C PHE A 354 -21.87 -21.53 0.46
N LEU A 355 -22.91 -21.74 1.25
CA LEU A 355 -23.19 -20.94 2.44
C LEU A 355 -22.56 -21.61 3.67
N SER A 356 -21.96 -20.80 4.54
CA SER A 356 -21.34 -21.29 5.79
C SER A 356 -22.29 -22.11 6.66
N GLY A 357 -23.60 -21.78 6.61
CA GLY A 357 -24.66 -22.48 7.33
C GLY A 357 -24.95 -23.91 6.84
N GLU A 358 -24.44 -24.29 5.67
CA GLU A 358 -24.56 -25.67 5.15
C GLU A 358 -23.63 -26.63 5.90
N PHE A 359 -22.58 -26.10 6.52
CA PHE A 359 -21.53 -26.90 7.15
C PHE A 359 -21.63 -26.95 8.68
N ASN A 360 -21.28 -28.10 9.23
CA ASN A 360 -21.10 -28.22 10.66
C ASN A 360 -19.79 -27.58 11.10
N LYS A 361 -19.84 -26.63 12.03
CA LYS A 361 -18.68 -25.83 12.49
C LYS A 361 -17.57 -26.64 13.15
N ARG A 362 -17.84 -27.89 13.60
CA ARG A 362 -16.85 -28.77 14.24
C ARG A 362 -16.21 -29.74 13.25
N THR A 363 -17.02 -30.33 12.36
CA THR A 363 -16.57 -31.38 11.45
C THR A 363 -16.22 -30.83 10.05
N GLY A 364 -16.69 -29.65 9.68
CA GLY A 364 -16.53 -29.12 8.34
C GLY A 364 -17.39 -29.80 7.28
N GLN A 365 -18.26 -30.73 7.65
CA GLN A 365 -19.09 -31.49 6.73
C GLN A 365 -20.47 -30.83 6.53
N THR A 366 -21.04 -30.97 5.33
CA THR A 366 -22.44 -30.64 5.08
C THR A 366 -23.38 -31.60 5.84
N ARG A 367 -24.66 -31.19 6.04
CA ARG A 367 -25.66 -31.99 6.76
C ARG A 367 -25.98 -33.30 6.06
N ASP A 368 -25.89 -33.33 4.75
CA ASP A 368 -26.08 -34.51 3.90
C ASP A 368 -24.82 -35.38 3.76
N HIS A 369 -23.72 -35.01 4.43
CA HIS A 369 -22.42 -35.67 4.39
C HIS A 369 -21.84 -35.85 2.98
N GLN A 370 -22.17 -34.97 2.04
CA GLN A 370 -21.63 -35.02 0.68
C GLN A 370 -20.35 -34.22 0.52
N TYR A 371 -20.27 -33.04 1.17
CA TYR A 371 -19.18 -32.13 1.03
C TYR A 371 -18.45 -31.84 2.34
N PHE A 372 -17.17 -31.47 2.20
CA PHE A 372 -16.29 -31.11 3.30
C PHE A 372 -15.59 -29.77 2.97
N TYR A 373 -15.69 -28.82 3.87
CA TYR A 373 -14.98 -27.54 3.78
C TYR A 373 -13.65 -27.63 4.53
N GLU A 374 -12.53 -27.56 3.79
CA GLU A 374 -11.18 -27.75 4.33
C GLU A 374 -10.85 -26.72 5.42
N ASN A 375 -11.20 -25.46 5.20
CA ASN A 375 -10.92 -24.37 6.15
C ASN A 375 -12.07 -24.12 7.14
N HIS A 376 -12.67 -25.19 7.67
CA HIS A 376 -13.86 -25.12 8.54
C HIS A 376 -13.65 -24.32 9.84
N LYS A 377 -12.39 -24.06 10.27
CA LYS A 377 -12.09 -23.18 11.42
C LYS A 377 -12.57 -21.74 11.16
N ASN A 378 -12.63 -21.31 9.92
CA ASN A 378 -13.11 -19.99 9.52
C ASN A 378 -14.64 -19.86 9.53
N LEU A 379 -15.41 -20.96 9.60
CA LEU A 379 -16.88 -20.90 9.66
C LEU A 379 -17.41 -20.07 10.83
N LYS A 380 -16.65 -19.96 11.91
CA LYS A 380 -17.03 -19.11 13.06
C LYS A 380 -16.99 -17.63 12.73
N LYS A 381 -16.05 -17.22 11.85
CA LYS A 381 -15.86 -15.83 11.44
C LYS A 381 -16.85 -15.42 10.37
N LEU A 382 -17.22 -16.34 9.47
CA LEU A 382 -18.16 -16.09 8.38
C LEU A 382 -19.62 -15.91 8.85
N GLY A 383 -19.93 -16.22 10.10
CA GLY A 383 -21.32 -16.20 10.59
C GLY A 383 -22.16 -17.34 10.00
N GLN A 384 -23.49 -17.22 10.08
CA GLN A 384 -24.41 -18.27 9.62
C GLN A 384 -24.68 -18.21 8.12
N TYR A 385 -24.61 -17.01 7.55
CA TYR A 385 -25.01 -16.73 6.17
C TYR A 385 -23.83 -16.30 5.29
N GLY A 386 -22.60 -16.39 5.81
CA GLY A 386 -21.40 -16.06 5.05
C GLY A 386 -21.26 -16.97 3.82
N ILE A 387 -20.90 -16.38 2.71
CA ILE A 387 -20.66 -17.09 1.44
C ILE A 387 -19.20 -17.50 1.41
N ILE A 388 -18.95 -18.77 1.12
CA ILE A 388 -17.61 -19.32 0.96
C ILE A 388 -17.11 -18.93 -0.44
N ASP A 389 -16.06 -18.13 -0.50
CA ASP A 389 -15.39 -17.78 -1.75
C ASP A 389 -14.41 -18.91 -2.12
N GLY A 390 -14.75 -19.68 -3.14
CA GLY A 390 -14.07 -20.91 -3.54
C GLY A 390 -12.70 -20.69 -4.20
N ASP A 391 -11.80 -19.99 -3.53
CA ASP A 391 -10.39 -19.82 -3.89
C ASP A 391 -9.53 -21.04 -3.46
N GLU A 392 -8.20 -20.94 -3.60
CA GLU A 392 -7.28 -22.01 -3.22
C GLU A 392 -7.26 -22.30 -1.72
N GLU A 393 -7.55 -21.31 -0.88
CA GLU A 393 -7.56 -21.45 0.58
C GLU A 393 -8.91 -21.95 1.13
N ASN A 394 -9.99 -21.78 0.37
CA ASN A 394 -11.37 -22.05 0.77
C ASN A 394 -12.00 -23.16 -0.10
N ARG A 395 -11.33 -24.31 -0.13
CA ARG A 395 -11.76 -25.46 -0.93
C ARG A 395 -12.90 -26.23 -0.26
N VAL A 396 -13.85 -26.62 -1.09
CA VAL A 396 -14.90 -27.56 -0.72
C VAL A 396 -14.73 -28.82 -1.56
N THR A 397 -14.49 -29.95 -0.91
CA THR A 397 -14.26 -31.25 -1.56
C THR A 397 -15.41 -32.20 -1.27
N LYS A 398 -15.60 -33.25 -2.08
CA LYS A 398 -16.51 -34.33 -1.74
C LYS A 398 -15.86 -35.30 -0.74
N LEU A 399 -16.65 -35.83 0.18
CA LEU A 399 -16.18 -36.84 1.16
C LEU A 399 -15.84 -38.18 0.53
N ILE A 400 -16.50 -38.51 -0.59
CA ILE A 400 -16.23 -39.70 -1.39
C ILE A 400 -15.90 -39.16 -2.79
N ASP A 401 -14.63 -39.15 -3.13
CA ASP A 401 -14.14 -38.69 -4.44
C ASP A 401 -13.14 -39.73 -4.95
N ASP A 402 -13.44 -40.35 -6.07
CA ASP A 402 -12.62 -41.39 -6.72
C ASP A 402 -11.48 -40.75 -7.57
N SER A 403 -11.29 -39.43 -7.47
CA SER A 403 -10.24 -38.73 -8.21
C SER A 403 -8.88 -38.83 -7.55
N ASP A 404 -7.80 -38.91 -8.36
CA ASP A 404 -6.41 -38.96 -7.88
C ASP A 404 -5.98 -37.71 -7.11
N ALA A 405 -6.70 -36.57 -7.26
CA ALA A 405 -6.50 -35.32 -6.54
C ALA A 405 -7.84 -34.73 -6.10
N PRO A 406 -7.95 -34.15 -4.89
CA PRO A 406 -9.20 -33.59 -4.40
C PRO A 406 -9.67 -32.42 -5.26
N ILE A 407 -10.87 -32.52 -5.79
CA ILE A 407 -11.50 -31.49 -6.66
C ILE A 407 -12.15 -30.43 -5.77
N ASN A 408 -11.93 -29.15 -6.09
CA ASN A 408 -12.65 -28.05 -5.46
C ASN A 408 -14.02 -27.85 -6.12
N TYR A 409 -15.10 -28.10 -5.39
CA TYR A 409 -16.48 -27.91 -5.83
C TYR A 409 -17.03 -26.50 -5.49
N ALA A 410 -16.29 -25.71 -4.70
CA ALA A 410 -16.68 -24.35 -4.43
C ALA A 410 -16.38 -23.46 -5.65
N LEU A 411 -17.35 -22.61 -5.99
CA LEU A 411 -17.22 -21.57 -6.97
C LEU A 411 -16.69 -20.30 -6.30
N SER A 412 -15.78 -19.56 -6.92
CA SER A 412 -15.40 -18.24 -6.40
C SER A 412 -16.49 -17.21 -6.67
N LYS A 413 -16.61 -16.23 -5.77
CA LYS A 413 -17.52 -15.08 -5.95
C LYS A 413 -17.29 -14.38 -7.27
N ASN A 414 -16.02 -14.21 -7.67
CA ASN A 414 -15.68 -13.57 -8.93
C ASN A 414 -16.12 -14.41 -10.14
N ALA A 415 -15.99 -15.73 -10.08
CA ALA A 415 -16.46 -16.59 -11.18
C ALA A 415 -17.99 -16.56 -11.31
N PHE A 416 -18.72 -16.55 -10.19
CA PHE A 416 -20.17 -16.39 -10.19
C PHE A 416 -20.58 -15.03 -10.74
N ALA A 417 -19.97 -13.93 -10.27
CA ALA A 417 -20.25 -12.59 -10.77
C ALA A 417 -19.97 -12.42 -12.26
N SER A 418 -18.87 -13.01 -12.76
CA SER A 418 -18.54 -12.99 -14.19
C SER A 418 -19.54 -13.81 -15.00
N ALA A 419 -19.94 -14.99 -14.53
CA ALA A 419 -20.95 -15.79 -15.20
C ALA A 419 -22.33 -15.10 -15.27
N MET A 420 -22.68 -14.30 -14.24
CA MET A 420 -23.87 -13.46 -14.25
C MET A 420 -23.76 -12.36 -15.31
N LEU A 421 -22.64 -11.64 -15.34
CA LEU A 421 -22.40 -10.56 -16.31
C LEU A 421 -22.38 -11.08 -17.74
N ASP A 422 -21.75 -12.24 -17.98
CA ASP A 422 -21.65 -12.90 -19.28
C ASP A 422 -22.95 -13.60 -19.72
N GLN A 423 -24.03 -13.48 -18.92
CA GLN A 423 -25.35 -14.06 -19.19
C GLN A 423 -25.28 -15.57 -19.44
N ASN A 424 -24.57 -16.30 -18.54
CA ASN A 424 -24.46 -17.77 -18.65
C ASN A 424 -25.85 -18.43 -18.63
N PRO A 425 -26.20 -19.29 -19.60
CA PRO A 425 -27.54 -19.91 -19.69
C PRO A 425 -27.97 -20.65 -18.43
N ALA A 426 -27.06 -21.21 -17.64
CA ALA A 426 -27.38 -21.85 -16.39
C ALA A 426 -27.99 -20.90 -15.35
N LEU A 427 -27.71 -19.58 -15.48
CA LEU A 427 -28.17 -18.52 -14.57
C LEU A 427 -29.31 -17.67 -15.12
N ASP A 428 -29.86 -18.01 -16.28
CA ASP A 428 -30.95 -17.23 -16.92
C ASP A 428 -32.18 -17.06 -16.03
N LYS A 429 -32.47 -18.07 -15.20
CA LYS A 429 -33.64 -18.09 -14.31
C LYS A 429 -33.42 -17.37 -12.99
N VAL A 430 -32.19 -16.94 -12.70
CA VAL A 430 -31.86 -16.23 -11.45
C VAL A 430 -32.59 -14.91 -11.40
N SER A 431 -33.35 -14.68 -10.31
CA SER A 431 -34.06 -13.43 -10.11
C SER A 431 -33.13 -12.31 -9.68
N VAL A 432 -33.35 -11.12 -10.26
CA VAL A 432 -32.65 -9.89 -9.88
C VAL A 432 -33.58 -8.87 -9.21
N ASP A 433 -34.81 -9.26 -8.85
CA ASP A 433 -35.81 -8.34 -8.33
C ASP A 433 -35.38 -7.67 -7.01
N ALA A 434 -34.60 -8.34 -6.18
CA ALA A 434 -34.10 -7.78 -4.95
C ALA A 434 -33.18 -6.55 -5.17
N PHE A 435 -32.54 -6.43 -6.35
CA PHE A 435 -31.72 -5.28 -6.68
C PHE A 435 -32.51 -3.98 -6.89
N ARG A 436 -33.82 -4.04 -7.04
CA ARG A 436 -34.69 -2.85 -7.21
C ARG A 436 -34.46 -1.82 -6.13
N ILE A 437 -34.29 -2.23 -4.88
CA ILE A 437 -34.06 -1.30 -3.77
C ILE A 437 -32.76 -0.49 -3.93
N ILE A 438 -31.74 -1.01 -4.62
CA ILE A 438 -30.50 -0.29 -4.95
C ILE A 438 -30.82 0.77 -6.02
N PHE A 439 -31.52 0.38 -7.09
CA PHE A 439 -31.87 1.30 -8.18
C PHE A 439 -32.88 2.37 -7.73
N ASP A 440 -33.73 2.10 -6.74
CA ASP A 440 -34.59 3.11 -6.10
C ASP A 440 -33.76 4.18 -5.37
N VAL A 441 -32.65 3.81 -4.72
CA VAL A 441 -31.71 4.78 -4.11
C VAL A 441 -31.01 5.58 -5.21
N LEU A 442 -30.53 4.93 -6.26
CA LEU A 442 -29.88 5.60 -7.39
C LEU A 442 -30.81 6.56 -8.12
N LYS A 443 -32.09 6.20 -8.29
CA LYS A 443 -33.13 7.09 -8.85
C LYS A 443 -33.27 8.38 -8.03
N ARG A 444 -33.38 8.27 -6.69
CA ARG A 444 -33.44 9.45 -5.81
C ARG A 444 -32.21 10.32 -5.94
N ILE A 445 -31.02 9.72 -6.00
CA ILE A 445 -29.77 10.47 -6.22
C ILE A 445 -29.78 11.15 -7.59
N ALA A 446 -30.32 10.50 -8.62
CA ALA A 446 -30.41 11.09 -9.97
C ALA A 446 -31.31 12.34 -9.98
N GLU A 447 -32.36 12.35 -9.19
CA GLU A 447 -33.33 13.45 -9.06
C GLU A 447 -32.80 14.63 -8.25
N GLU A 448 -31.72 14.45 -7.43
CA GLU A 448 -31.09 15.55 -6.69
C GLU A 448 -30.58 16.64 -7.66
N PRO A 449 -30.72 17.92 -7.29
CA PRO A 449 -30.16 18.99 -8.10
C PRO A 449 -28.62 18.91 -8.14
N MET A 450 -28.04 19.26 -9.29
CA MET A 450 -26.59 19.39 -9.40
C MET A 450 -26.10 20.53 -8.47
N ALA A 451 -24.99 20.31 -7.79
CA ALA A 451 -24.36 21.33 -6.95
C ALA A 451 -24.04 22.56 -7.82
N THR A 452 -24.55 23.71 -7.45
CA THR A 452 -24.35 25.00 -8.15
C THR A 452 -22.95 25.56 -7.98
#